data_d985f2553cbeea319d9eb13c22f0afab
#
_entry.id   d985f2553cbeea319d9eb13c22f0afab
#
_cell.length_a   1.000
_cell.length_b   1.000
_cell.length_c   1.000
_cell.angle_alpha   90.00
_cell.angle_beta   90.00
_cell.angle_gamma   90.00
#
_symmetry.space_group_name_H-M   'P 1'
#
loop_
_entity.id
_entity.type
_entity.pdbx_description
1 polymer ?
#
loop_
_entity_poly.entity_id
_entity_poly.type
_entity_poly.pdbx_seq_one_letter_code
_entity_poly.pdbx_strand_id
1 'polypeptide(L)'
;MSIAGLLIRRERLARAWSQEGLCRGICGTSYLSKIEQGKAAASEEVLALLFARLGLSWTDDADGALHAQTEACMEALFAGDAPAFAAAFARLRAQERTLLCSPCAADYLLLREFACEADGERRPLDAEFVSFLDQRQLALQRVLEGRHEEAALLYPAAAIRLWQGAHLYARGRYAAATEALRAAYDAAAAEGYAHIMMNCRVYLGNCCSDSGDPKRMQQHYAVAQRLAEALGDQKMLSTIRYNDAATKIECGDEDRVRRLCGGVCVFFCAGRDRCDVAAQARRLLRGVGTVGRGAHRACAGRGDAS
;
A
#
# COMPACT_ATOMS: atom_id res chain seq x y z
N MET A 1 11.59 8.51 -21.74
CA MET A 1 12.41 7.35 -22.14
C MET A 1 11.49 6.15 -22.30
N SER A 2 11.74 5.25 -23.26
CA SER A 2 10.90 4.05 -23.44
C SER A 2 11.40 2.91 -22.54
N ILE A 3 10.49 2.30 -21.77
CA ILE A 3 10.78 1.13 -20.93
C ILE A 3 11.12 -0.13 -21.75
N ALA A 4 10.72 -0.16 -23.05
CA ALA A 4 10.93 -1.30 -23.94
C ALA A 4 12.41 -1.73 -24.00
N GLY A 5 13.34 -0.78 -24.07
CA GLY A 5 14.78 -1.07 -24.11
C GLY A 5 15.29 -1.76 -22.85
N LEU A 6 14.81 -1.35 -21.69
CA LEU A 6 15.13 -2.01 -20.39
C LEU A 6 14.60 -3.44 -20.36
N LEU A 7 13.37 -3.66 -20.80
CA LEU A 7 12.76 -5.00 -20.85
C LEU A 7 13.53 -5.92 -21.81
N ILE A 8 13.88 -5.42 -23.02
CA ILE A 8 14.71 -6.16 -23.98
C ILE A 8 16.03 -6.55 -23.35
N ARG A 9 16.73 -5.62 -22.68
CA ARG A 9 18.01 -5.87 -22.02
C ARG A 9 17.88 -6.96 -20.95
N ARG A 10 16.90 -6.87 -20.09
CA ARG A 10 16.65 -7.85 -19.01
C ARG A 10 16.41 -9.24 -19.57
N GLU A 11 15.52 -9.36 -20.56
CA GLU A 11 15.19 -10.63 -21.19
C GLU A 11 16.37 -11.23 -21.95
N ARG A 12 17.17 -10.39 -22.62
CA ARG A 12 18.40 -10.82 -23.28
C ARG A 12 19.43 -11.36 -22.28
N LEU A 13 19.66 -10.63 -21.19
CA LEU A 13 20.62 -11.04 -20.14
C LEU A 13 20.16 -12.30 -19.43
N ALA A 14 18.87 -12.45 -19.15
CA ALA A 14 18.30 -13.66 -18.55
C ALA A 14 18.54 -14.91 -19.40
N ARG A 15 18.67 -14.73 -20.74
CA ARG A 15 19.00 -15.82 -21.69
C ARG A 15 20.49 -15.95 -21.98
N ALA A 16 21.34 -15.15 -21.33
CA ALA A 16 22.79 -15.07 -21.59
C ALA A 16 23.12 -14.74 -23.07
N TRP A 17 22.29 -13.96 -23.75
CA TRP A 17 22.50 -13.58 -25.15
C TRP A 17 23.35 -12.32 -25.28
N SER A 18 24.24 -12.30 -26.30
CA SER A 18 24.96 -11.08 -26.70
C SER A 18 24.03 -10.11 -27.43
N GLN A 19 24.38 -8.83 -27.43
CA GLN A 19 23.65 -7.83 -28.25
C GLN A 19 23.66 -8.21 -29.72
N GLU A 20 24.82 -8.66 -30.25
CA GLU A 20 24.95 -9.11 -31.64
C GLU A 20 24.02 -10.29 -31.95
N GLY A 21 23.95 -11.28 -31.04
CA GLY A 21 23.05 -12.44 -31.20
C GLY A 21 21.58 -12.04 -31.29
N LEU A 22 21.18 -11.08 -30.46
CA LEU A 22 19.80 -10.58 -30.47
C LEU A 22 19.48 -9.74 -31.71
N CYS A 23 20.35 -8.82 -32.12
CA CYS A 23 20.01 -7.84 -33.18
C CYS A 23 20.32 -8.33 -34.61
N ARG A 24 20.94 -9.48 -34.80
CA ARG A 24 21.36 -9.99 -36.10
C ARG A 24 20.19 -10.04 -37.10
N GLY A 25 20.31 -9.32 -38.21
CA GLY A 25 19.26 -9.23 -39.25
C GLY A 25 18.04 -8.39 -38.87
N ILE A 26 18.06 -7.70 -37.72
CA ILE A 26 17.00 -6.75 -37.31
C ILE A 26 17.54 -5.34 -37.28
N CYS A 27 18.65 -5.09 -36.58
CA CYS A 27 19.24 -3.75 -36.51
C CYS A 27 20.75 -3.84 -36.20
N GLY A 28 21.44 -2.71 -36.19
CA GLY A 28 22.85 -2.65 -35.82
C GLY A 28 23.06 -2.76 -34.31
N THR A 29 24.16 -3.39 -33.87
CA THR A 29 24.50 -3.56 -32.44
C THR A 29 24.58 -2.23 -31.69
N SER A 30 25.15 -1.18 -32.33
CA SER A 30 25.21 0.16 -31.74
C SER A 30 23.83 0.77 -31.53
N TYR A 31 22.87 0.47 -32.41
CA TYR A 31 21.48 0.95 -32.27
C TYR A 31 20.77 0.20 -31.15
N LEU A 32 20.90 -1.13 -31.08
CA LEU A 32 20.36 -1.92 -29.96
C LEU A 32 20.93 -1.44 -28.60
N SER A 33 22.25 -1.17 -28.54
CA SER A 33 22.86 -0.63 -27.34
C SER A 33 22.24 0.69 -26.88
N LYS A 34 21.93 1.59 -27.81
CA LYS A 34 21.25 2.87 -27.53
C LYS A 34 19.81 2.64 -27.07
N ILE A 35 19.08 1.69 -27.67
CA ILE A 35 17.71 1.30 -27.27
C ILE A 35 17.74 0.77 -25.83
N GLU A 36 18.61 -0.17 -25.52
CA GLU A 36 18.76 -0.77 -24.18
C GLU A 36 19.14 0.26 -23.10
N GLN A 37 19.85 1.32 -23.48
CA GLN A 37 20.20 2.44 -22.58
C GLN A 37 19.14 3.54 -22.53
N GLY A 38 18.03 3.40 -23.27
CA GLY A 38 16.99 4.42 -23.38
C GLY A 38 17.42 5.70 -24.12
N LYS A 39 18.56 5.66 -24.84
CA LYS A 39 19.12 6.80 -25.60
C LYS A 39 18.55 6.91 -27.01
N ALA A 40 17.85 5.90 -27.50
CA ALA A 40 17.17 5.90 -28.78
C ALA A 40 15.79 5.25 -28.64
N ALA A 41 14.79 5.81 -29.30
CA ALA A 41 13.51 5.16 -29.51
C ALA A 41 13.64 4.19 -30.68
N ALA A 42 13.11 2.98 -30.53
CA ALA A 42 12.98 2.03 -31.62
C ALA A 42 11.60 2.18 -32.27
N SER A 43 11.52 1.92 -33.60
CA SER A 43 10.24 1.77 -34.24
C SER A 43 9.50 0.54 -33.74
N GLU A 44 8.17 0.55 -33.88
CA GLU A 44 7.33 -0.59 -33.49
C GLU A 44 7.76 -1.89 -34.18
N GLU A 45 8.12 -1.83 -35.46
CA GLU A 45 8.62 -2.99 -36.21
C GLU A 45 9.89 -3.58 -35.58
N VAL A 46 10.85 -2.72 -35.22
CA VAL A 46 12.10 -3.15 -34.60
C VAL A 46 11.82 -3.74 -33.21
N LEU A 47 10.94 -3.12 -32.41
CA LEU A 47 10.52 -3.65 -31.12
C LEU A 47 9.86 -5.02 -31.28
N ALA A 48 8.88 -5.13 -32.19
CA ALA A 48 8.18 -6.39 -32.45
C ALA A 48 9.15 -7.53 -32.84
N LEU A 49 10.12 -7.25 -33.73
CA LEU A 49 11.11 -8.23 -34.14
C LEU A 49 12.07 -8.64 -33.00
N LEU A 50 12.51 -7.68 -32.15
CA LEU A 50 13.38 -7.97 -31.02
C LEU A 50 12.66 -8.80 -29.97
N PHE A 51 11.42 -8.43 -29.62
CA PHE A 51 10.61 -9.19 -28.66
C PHE A 51 10.24 -10.58 -29.22
N ALA A 52 9.87 -10.69 -30.49
CA ALA A 52 9.59 -11.99 -31.14
C ALA A 52 10.81 -12.92 -31.07
N ARG A 53 12.01 -12.40 -31.32
CA ARG A 53 13.26 -13.20 -31.18
C ARG A 53 13.51 -13.66 -29.75
N LEU A 54 13.10 -12.90 -28.75
CA LEU A 54 13.12 -13.28 -27.34
C LEU A 54 11.99 -14.26 -26.96
N GLY A 55 11.10 -14.62 -27.91
CA GLY A 55 9.92 -15.46 -27.67
C GLY A 55 8.81 -14.72 -26.93
N LEU A 56 8.77 -13.39 -27.04
CA LEU A 56 7.79 -12.50 -26.42
C LEU A 56 7.04 -11.72 -27.48
N SER A 57 5.92 -11.10 -27.09
CA SER A 57 5.14 -10.22 -27.98
C SER A 57 5.08 -8.83 -27.35
N TRP A 58 5.62 -7.83 -28.03
CA TRP A 58 5.46 -6.44 -27.63
C TRP A 58 4.07 -5.94 -27.98
N THR A 59 3.44 -5.23 -27.06
CA THR A 59 2.17 -4.51 -27.26
C THR A 59 2.45 -3.04 -27.00
N ASP A 60 2.18 -2.21 -28.00
CA ASP A 60 2.38 -0.75 -27.91
C ASP A 60 1.25 -0.01 -27.21
N ASP A 61 0.12 -0.70 -26.95
CA ASP A 61 -1.10 -0.15 -26.36
C ASP A 61 -1.68 1.04 -27.17
N ALA A 62 -1.67 0.92 -28.49
CA ALA A 62 -2.09 2.00 -29.41
C ALA A 62 -3.52 2.49 -29.17
N ASP A 63 -4.42 1.62 -28.70
CA ASP A 63 -5.79 1.96 -28.31
C ASP A 63 -5.92 2.48 -26.86
N GLY A 64 -4.84 2.48 -26.10
CA GLY A 64 -4.81 2.91 -24.69
C GLY A 64 -5.58 2.02 -23.72
N ALA A 65 -5.95 0.80 -24.12
CA ALA A 65 -6.78 -0.07 -23.31
C ALA A 65 -6.05 -0.60 -22.06
N LEU A 66 -4.76 -0.95 -22.19
CA LEU A 66 -3.95 -1.38 -21.05
C LEU A 66 -3.69 -0.21 -20.08
N HIS A 67 -3.38 0.96 -20.64
CA HIS A 67 -3.19 2.18 -19.85
C HIS A 67 -4.45 2.54 -19.06
N ALA A 68 -5.62 2.52 -19.69
CA ALA A 68 -6.89 2.79 -18.98
C ALA A 68 -7.16 1.78 -17.86
N GLN A 69 -6.81 0.51 -18.05
CA GLN A 69 -6.99 -0.51 -17.01
C GLN A 69 -5.99 -0.36 -15.86
N THR A 70 -4.71 -0.06 -16.15
CA THR A 70 -3.70 0.19 -15.12
C THR A 70 -4.02 1.47 -14.36
N GLU A 71 -4.51 2.51 -15.03
CA GLU A 71 -4.92 3.76 -14.42
C GLU A 71 -6.11 3.57 -13.47
N ALA A 72 -7.15 2.84 -13.90
CA ALA A 72 -8.29 2.53 -13.03
C ALA A 72 -7.87 1.73 -11.77
N CYS A 73 -6.89 0.85 -11.89
CA CYS A 73 -6.34 0.14 -10.75
C CYS A 73 -5.53 1.07 -9.84
N MET A 74 -4.74 1.97 -10.42
CA MET A 74 -3.96 2.98 -9.71
C MET A 74 -4.87 3.95 -8.95
N GLU A 75 -5.95 4.43 -9.57
CA GLU A 75 -6.96 5.27 -8.94
C GLU A 75 -7.61 4.58 -7.73
N ALA A 76 -7.99 3.30 -7.86
CA ALA A 76 -8.54 2.55 -6.72
C ALA A 76 -7.54 2.43 -5.55
N LEU A 77 -6.23 2.24 -5.87
CA LEU A 77 -5.17 2.24 -4.86
C LEU A 77 -5.08 3.60 -4.14
N PHE A 78 -5.07 4.70 -4.89
CA PHE A 78 -4.98 6.05 -4.34
C PHE A 78 -6.26 6.50 -3.63
N ALA A 79 -7.42 6.00 -4.03
CA ALA A 79 -8.67 6.21 -3.31
C ALA A 79 -8.78 5.41 -1.99
N GLY A 80 -7.87 4.43 -1.80
CA GLY A 80 -7.89 3.54 -0.64
C GLY A 80 -9.05 2.53 -0.66
N ASP A 81 -9.67 2.34 -1.83
CA ASP A 81 -10.76 1.39 -2.04
C ASP A 81 -10.19 -0.02 -2.29
N ALA A 82 -9.95 -0.76 -1.21
CA ALA A 82 -9.34 -2.08 -1.27
C ALA A 82 -10.17 -3.10 -2.10
N PRO A 83 -11.52 -3.17 -2.01
CA PRO A 83 -12.32 -4.02 -2.87
C PRO A 83 -12.20 -3.68 -4.36
N ALA A 84 -12.30 -2.38 -4.71
CA ALA A 84 -12.15 -1.93 -6.10
C ALA A 84 -10.74 -2.21 -6.62
N PHE A 85 -9.70 -1.96 -5.81
CA PHE A 85 -8.32 -2.27 -6.14
C PHE A 85 -8.12 -3.76 -6.40
N ALA A 86 -8.60 -4.63 -5.51
CA ALA A 86 -8.48 -6.08 -5.68
C ALA A 86 -9.17 -6.58 -6.95
N ALA A 87 -10.37 -6.07 -7.24
CA ALA A 87 -11.10 -6.42 -8.46
C ALA A 87 -10.41 -5.91 -9.74
N ALA A 88 -9.87 -4.68 -9.72
CA ALA A 88 -9.12 -4.12 -10.83
C ALA A 88 -7.80 -4.88 -11.06
N PHE A 89 -7.07 -5.16 -9.99
CA PHE A 89 -5.80 -5.88 -10.07
C PHE A 89 -5.98 -7.33 -10.57
N ALA A 90 -7.06 -8.01 -10.19
CA ALA A 90 -7.36 -9.36 -10.70
C ALA A 90 -7.49 -9.38 -12.24
N ARG A 91 -8.07 -8.31 -12.83
CA ARG A 91 -8.16 -8.15 -14.30
C ARG A 91 -6.77 -7.93 -14.93
N LEU A 92 -5.93 -7.10 -14.32
CA LEU A 92 -4.56 -6.88 -14.77
C LEU A 92 -3.73 -8.17 -14.70
N ARG A 93 -3.85 -8.92 -13.62
CA ARG A 93 -3.14 -10.19 -13.42
C ARG A 93 -3.47 -11.23 -14.49
N ALA A 94 -4.69 -11.25 -15.00
CA ALA A 94 -5.08 -12.13 -16.10
C ALA A 94 -4.34 -11.81 -17.41
N GLN A 95 -3.80 -10.59 -17.55
CA GLN A 95 -3.07 -10.10 -18.72
C GLN A 95 -1.58 -9.85 -18.41
N GLU A 96 -1.03 -10.43 -17.33
CA GLU A 96 0.32 -10.17 -16.85
C GLU A 96 1.38 -10.23 -17.94
N ARG A 97 1.35 -11.25 -18.80
CA ARG A 97 2.35 -11.41 -19.88
C ARG A 97 2.33 -10.25 -20.86
N THR A 98 1.15 -9.76 -21.22
CA THR A 98 0.98 -8.62 -22.11
C THR A 98 1.46 -7.34 -21.44
N LEU A 99 1.06 -7.11 -20.19
CA LEU A 99 1.48 -5.93 -19.40
C LEU A 99 2.99 -5.85 -19.22
N LEU A 100 3.64 -6.97 -18.93
CA LEU A 100 5.11 -7.03 -18.77
C LEU A 100 5.86 -6.75 -20.08
N CYS A 101 5.20 -6.84 -21.23
CA CYS A 101 5.76 -6.54 -22.56
C CYS A 101 5.03 -5.34 -23.20
N SER A 102 4.72 -4.31 -22.42
CA SER A 102 4.01 -3.10 -22.84
C SER A 102 4.59 -1.85 -22.17
N PRO A 103 4.19 -0.64 -22.58
CA PRO A 103 4.54 0.59 -21.89
C PRO A 103 4.09 0.62 -20.40
N CYS A 104 3.04 -0.13 -20.05
CA CYS A 104 2.47 -0.18 -18.70
C CYS A 104 3.22 -1.13 -17.74
N ALA A 105 4.36 -1.68 -18.15
CA ALA A 105 5.09 -2.67 -17.35
C ALA A 105 5.50 -2.16 -15.95
N ALA A 106 5.91 -0.89 -15.84
CA ALA A 106 6.29 -0.29 -14.55
C ALA A 106 5.07 -0.15 -13.61
N ASP A 107 3.93 0.33 -14.14
CA ASP A 107 2.68 0.44 -13.37
C ASP A 107 2.23 -0.92 -12.87
N TYR A 108 2.21 -1.92 -13.75
CA TYR A 108 1.83 -3.27 -13.36
C TYR A 108 2.74 -3.84 -12.27
N LEU A 109 4.06 -3.67 -12.40
CA LEU A 109 5.01 -4.16 -11.41
C LEU A 109 4.82 -3.48 -10.04
N LEU A 110 4.63 -2.17 -10.01
CA LEU A 110 4.32 -1.43 -8.78
C LEU A 110 3.00 -1.90 -8.16
N LEU A 111 1.92 -1.95 -8.95
CA LEU A 111 0.60 -2.40 -8.48
C LEU A 111 0.65 -3.82 -7.94
N ARG A 112 1.43 -4.71 -8.55
CA ARG A 112 1.64 -6.07 -8.06
C ARG A 112 2.22 -6.11 -6.66
N GLU A 113 3.21 -5.27 -6.36
CA GLU A 113 3.81 -5.21 -5.02
C GLU A 113 2.82 -4.66 -3.97
N PHE A 114 1.91 -3.76 -4.37
CA PHE A 114 0.83 -3.30 -3.49
C PHE A 114 -0.31 -4.33 -3.34
N ALA A 115 -0.50 -5.20 -4.32
CA ALA A 115 -1.51 -6.26 -4.29
C ALA A 115 -1.06 -7.52 -3.56
N CYS A 116 0.26 -7.69 -3.30
CA CYS A 116 0.77 -8.80 -2.50
C CYS A 116 0.23 -8.68 -1.08
N GLU A 117 -0.89 -9.38 -0.80
CA GLU A 117 -1.47 -9.48 0.54
C GLU A 117 -0.67 -10.46 1.41
N ALA A 118 -0.47 -10.05 2.63
CA ALA A 118 -0.33 -10.80 3.87
C ALA A 118 0.95 -11.61 4.13
N ASP A 119 1.60 -12.29 3.19
CA ASP A 119 2.69 -13.21 3.53
C ASP A 119 4.04 -12.92 2.82
N GLY A 120 4.08 -11.92 1.95
CA GLY A 120 5.29 -11.51 1.23
C GLY A 120 5.75 -10.10 1.63
N GLU A 121 7.03 -9.93 1.87
CA GLU A 121 7.62 -8.60 1.94
C GLU A 121 7.42 -7.90 0.60
N ARG A 122 6.80 -6.72 0.63
CA ARG A 122 6.73 -5.82 -0.54
C ARG A 122 8.16 -5.48 -0.98
N ARG A 123 8.43 -5.62 -2.26
CA ARG A 123 9.77 -5.36 -2.80
C ARG A 123 9.75 -4.13 -3.69
N PRO A 124 10.71 -3.21 -3.51
CA PRO A 124 10.89 -2.12 -4.46
C PRO A 124 11.30 -2.68 -5.82
N LEU A 125 11.01 -1.95 -6.89
CA LEU A 125 11.50 -2.32 -8.22
C LEU A 125 13.02 -2.21 -8.26
N ASP A 126 13.63 -2.99 -9.14
CA ASP A 126 15.07 -2.92 -9.39
C ASP A 126 15.50 -1.50 -9.77
N ALA A 127 16.69 -1.08 -9.33
CA ALA A 127 17.21 0.26 -9.54
C ALA A 127 17.21 0.70 -11.03
N GLU A 128 17.27 -0.26 -11.95
CA GLU A 128 17.22 0.01 -13.39
C GLU A 128 15.89 0.63 -13.84
N PHE A 129 14.77 0.34 -13.14
CA PHE A 129 13.47 0.93 -13.45
C PHE A 129 13.35 2.39 -13.01
N VAL A 130 14.09 2.79 -11.97
CA VAL A 130 13.91 4.11 -11.32
C VAL A 130 14.03 5.29 -12.30
N SER A 131 14.91 5.18 -13.30
CA SER A 131 15.10 6.22 -14.32
C SER A 131 13.94 6.35 -15.32
N PHE A 132 13.01 5.40 -15.34
CA PHE A 132 11.83 5.39 -16.23
C PHE A 132 10.55 5.76 -15.49
N LEU A 133 10.57 5.87 -14.17
CA LEU A 133 9.40 6.17 -13.35
C LEU A 133 9.05 7.66 -13.42
N ASP A 134 7.77 7.97 -13.52
CA ASP A 134 7.26 9.31 -13.31
C ASP A 134 7.21 9.65 -11.80
N GLN A 135 6.77 10.87 -11.45
CA GLN A 135 6.74 11.30 -10.04
C GLN A 135 5.81 10.46 -9.16
N ARG A 136 4.65 10.05 -9.70
CA ARG A 136 3.68 9.21 -8.99
C ARG A 136 4.24 7.81 -8.76
N GLN A 137 4.77 7.20 -9.80
CA GLN A 137 5.43 5.89 -9.74
C GLN A 137 6.65 5.92 -8.81
N LEU A 138 7.45 6.98 -8.87
CA LEU A 138 8.61 7.15 -7.99
C LEU A 138 8.19 7.29 -6.52
N ALA A 139 7.09 7.99 -6.23
CA ALA A 139 6.56 8.07 -4.87
C ALA A 139 6.13 6.69 -4.36
N LEU A 140 5.46 5.87 -5.17
CA LEU A 140 5.13 4.48 -4.82
C LEU A 140 6.39 3.64 -4.57
N GLN A 141 7.41 3.78 -5.43
CA GLN A 141 8.71 3.15 -5.22
C GLN A 141 9.33 3.55 -3.88
N ARG A 142 9.29 4.83 -3.51
CA ARG A 142 9.78 5.30 -2.18
C ARG A 142 8.98 4.72 -1.02
N VAL A 143 7.66 4.55 -1.18
CA VAL A 143 6.83 3.85 -0.17
C VAL A 143 7.31 2.41 0.01
N LEU A 144 7.55 1.67 -1.09
CA LEU A 144 8.07 0.29 -1.06
C LEU A 144 9.47 0.20 -0.41
N GLU A 145 10.30 1.22 -0.58
CA GLU A 145 11.61 1.36 0.06
C GLU A 145 11.54 1.76 1.55
N GLY A 146 10.33 2.02 2.08
CA GLY A 146 10.14 2.53 3.45
C GLY A 146 10.46 4.01 3.62
N ARG A 147 10.69 4.76 2.54
CA ARG A 147 11.07 6.18 2.50
C ARG A 147 9.82 7.07 2.36
N HIS A 148 8.88 6.92 3.30
CA HIS A 148 7.55 7.55 3.21
C HIS A 148 7.59 9.09 3.25
N GLU A 149 8.55 9.69 3.96
CA GLU A 149 8.70 11.15 4.01
C GLU A 149 9.10 11.71 2.64
N GLU A 150 10.01 11.05 1.94
CA GLU A 150 10.40 11.43 0.57
C GLU A 150 9.28 11.20 -0.43
N ALA A 151 8.53 10.11 -0.29
CA ALA A 151 7.36 9.85 -1.14
C ALA A 151 6.35 10.99 -1.04
N ALA A 152 6.05 11.47 0.17
CA ALA A 152 5.11 12.56 0.41
C ALA A 152 5.62 13.93 -0.11
N LEU A 153 6.94 14.14 -0.18
CA LEU A 153 7.53 15.32 -0.82
C LEU A 153 7.44 15.26 -2.34
N LEU A 154 7.63 14.07 -2.93
CA LEU A 154 7.58 13.87 -4.39
C LEU A 154 6.14 13.96 -4.94
N TYR A 155 5.20 13.31 -4.26
CA TYR A 155 3.81 13.23 -4.68
C TYR A 155 2.88 13.30 -3.46
N PRO A 156 2.41 14.49 -3.05
CA PRO A 156 1.70 14.72 -1.80
C PRO A 156 0.21 14.33 -1.85
N ALA A 157 -0.14 13.24 -2.53
CA ALA A 157 -1.48 12.70 -2.60
C ALA A 157 -1.98 12.21 -1.24
N ALA A 158 -3.30 12.18 -1.04
CA ALA A 158 -3.94 11.77 0.20
C ALA A 158 -3.47 10.39 0.68
N ALA A 159 -3.40 9.39 -0.22
CA ALA A 159 -2.94 8.05 0.10
C ALA A 159 -1.49 8.01 0.57
N ILE A 160 -0.59 8.71 -0.12
CA ILE A 160 0.85 8.77 0.23
C ILE A 160 1.03 9.38 1.63
N ARG A 161 0.31 10.46 1.93
CA ARG A 161 0.32 11.09 3.26
C ARG A 161 -0.28 10.20 4.34
N LEU A 162 -1.34 9.44 4.01
CA LEU A 162 -1.88 8.43 4.93
C LEU A 162 -0.83 7.37 5.26
N TRP A 163 -0.14 6.82 4.26
CA TRP A 163 0.90 5.81 4.48
C TRP A 163 2.09 6.39 5.24
N GLN A 164 2.47 7.64 5.00
CA GLN A 164 3.46 8.35 5.81
C GLN A 164 3.00 8.43 7.27
N GLY A 165 1.77 8.87 7.52
CA GLY A 165 1.21 8.98 8.86
C GLY A 165 1.14 7.63 9.59
N ALA A 166 0.72 6.56 8.90
CA ALA A 166 0.70 5.21 9.42
C ALA A 166 2.12 4.70 9.77
N HIS A 167 3.11 4.99 8.92
CA HIS A 167 4.51 4.65 9.17
C HIS A 167 5.08 5.39 10.39
N LEU A 168 4.80 6.70 10.50
CA LEU A 168 5.21 7.51 11.66
C LEU A 168 4.55 7.02 12.95
N TYR A 169 3.25 6.66 12.89
CA TYR A 169 2.53 6.06 14.00
C TYR A 169 3.20 4.75 14.46
N ALA A 170 3.50 3.85 13.53
CA ALA A 170 4.15 2.57 13.83
C ALA A 170 5.53 2.73 14.50
N ARG A 171 6.19 3.88 14.31
CA ARG A 171 7.47 4.26 14.95
C ARG A 171 7.29 5.03 16.27
N GLY A 172 6.06 5.22 16.74
CA GLY A 172 5.79 5.98 17.96
C GLY A 172 5.95 7.50 17.83
N ARG A 173 6.09 8.02 16.59
CA ARG A 173 6.23 9.46 16.32
C ARG A 173 4.84 10.11 16.21
N TYR A 174 4.04 10.04 17.28
CA TYR A 174 2.62 10.39 17.28
C TYR A 174 2.31 11.83 16.86
N ALA A 175 3.14 12.80 17.25
CA ALA A 175 2.95 14.20 16.84
C ALA A 175 3.08 14.36 15.33
N ALA A 176 4.16 13.88 14.73
CA ALA A 176 4.40 13.93 13.29
C ALA A 176 3.36 13.09 12.52
N ALA A 177 2.96 11.93 13.06
CA ALA A 177 1.89 11.11 12.50
C ALA A 177 0.57 11.89 12.44
N THR A 178 0.22 12.60 13.53
CA THR A 178 -1.00 13.42 13.60
C THR A 178 -1.01 14.52 12.53
N GLU A 179 0.11 15.19 12.29
CA GLU A 179 0.22 16.23 11.25
C GLU A 179 0.04 15.62 9.85
N ALA A 180 0.75 14.54 9.54
CA ALA A 180 0.64 13.86 8.25
C ALA A 180 -0.78 13.33 7.99
N LEU A 181 -1.41 12.74 9.02
CA LEU A 181 -2.78 12.20 8.93
C LEU A 181 -3.85 13.30 8.77
N ARG A 182 -3.67 14.47 9.38
CA ARG A 182 -4.56 15.63 9.15
C ARG A 182 -4.43 16.12 7.72
N ALA A 183 -3.20 16.31 7.25
CA ALA A 183 -2.97 16.71 5.86
C ALA A 183 -3.50 15.67 4.85
N ALA A 184 -3.40 14.37 5.17
CA ALA A 184 -4.02 13.30 4.38
C ALA A 184 -5.55 13.40 4.37
N TYR A 185 -6.16 13.65 5.53
CA TYR A 185 -7.61 13.80 5.66
C TYR A 185 -8.14 14.99 4.86
N ASP A 186 -7.46 16.13 4.95
CA ASP A 186 -7.87 17.35 4.25
C ASP A 186 -7.77 17.18 2.73
N ALA A 187 -6.70 16.57 2.25
CA ALA A 187 -6.54 16.22 0.83
C ALA A 187 -7.62 15.22 0.37
N ALA A 188 -7.86 14.16 1.15
CA ALA A 188 -8.89 13.17 0.84
C ALA A 188 -10.31 13.76 0.84
N ALA A 189 -10.58 14.73 1.72
CA ALA A 189 -11.87 15.43 1.75
C ALA A 189 -12.07 16.30 0.49
N ALA A 190 -11.02 16.94 -0.01
CA ALA A 190 -11.07 17.71 -1.25
C ALA A 190 -11.27 16.82 -2.50
N GLU A 191 -10.75 15.60 -2.48
CA GLU A 191 -10.82 14.64 -3.58
C GLU A 191 -12.01 13.67 -3.48
N GLY A 192 -12.72 13.66 -2.34
CA GLY A 192 -13.87 12.77 -2.09
C GLY A 192 -13.48 11.32 -1.73
N TYR A 193 -12.24 11.05 -1.31
CA TYR A 193 -11.76 9.72 -0.98
C TYR A 193 -12.17 9.27 0.44
N ALA A 194 -13.41 8.82 0.56
CA ALA A 194 -14.01 8.45 1.84
C ALA A 194 -13.26 7.35 2.59
N HIS A 195 -12.68 6.36 1.89
CA HIS A 195 -11.85 5.31 2.52
C HIS A 195 -10.57 5.88 3.15
N ILE A 196 -9.90 6.82 2.49
CA ILE A 196 -8.73 7.51 3.05
C ILE A 196 -9.14 8.33 4.28
N MET A 197 -10.24 9.10 4.19
CA MET A 197 -10.77 9.89 5.33
C MET A 197 -11.06 8.99 6.53
N MET A 198 -11.68 7.85 6.32
CA MET A 198 -11.99 6.85 7.34
C MET A 198 -10.71 6.34 8.01
N ASN A 199 -9.73 5.89 7.21
CA ASN A 199 -8.45 5.39 7.72
C ASN A 199 -7.68 6.47 8.50
N CYS A 200 -7.65 7.73 8.01
CA CYS A 200 -7.04 8.85 8.74
C CYS A 200 -7.66 9.02 10.13
N ARG A 201 -9.01 8.94 10.24
CA ARG A 201 -9.70 9.05 11.53
C ARG A 201 -9.38 7.89 12.47
N VAL A 202 -9.23 6.68 11.96
CA VAL A 202 -8.81 5.53 12.78
C VAL A 202 -7.40 5.76 13.32
N TYR A 203 -6.42 6.11 12.48
CA TYR A 203 -5.05 6.36 12.94
C TYR A 203 -4.94 7.57 13.88
N LEU A 204 -5.71 8.64 13.64
CA LEU A 204 -5.78 9.78 14.57
C LEU A 204 -6.35 9.36 15.93
N GLY A 205 -7.36 8.49 15.94
CA GLY A 205 -7.88 7.90 17.16
C GLY A 205 -6.83 7.07 17.89
N ASN A 206 -6.08 6.23 17.17
CA ASN A 206 -4.98 5.44 17.74
C ASN A 206 -3.89 6.35 18.34
N CYS A 207 -3.49 7.41 17.63
CA CYS A 207 -2.53 8.40 18.17
C CYS A 207 -3.02 9.03 19.48
N CYS A 208 -4.33 9.35 19.56
CA CYS A 208 -4.91 9.90 20.80
C CYS A 208 -4.94 8.87 21.92
N SER A 209 -5.27 7.59 21.63
CA SER A 209 -5.24 6.50 22.59
C SER A 209 -3.85 6.35 23.20
N ASP A 210 -2.83 6.21 22.34
CA ASP A 210 -1.44 6.01 22.78
C ASP A 210 -0.85 7.26 23.48
N SER A 211 -1.45 8.44 23.28
CA SER A 211 -1.10 9.69 23.95
C SER A 211 -1.91 9.93 25.24
N GLY A 212 -2.79 9.01 25.64
CA GLY A 212 -3.59 9.11 26.86
C GLY A 212 -4.77 10.09 26.78
N ASP A 213 -5.29 10.37 25.57
CA ASP A 213 -6.49 11.22 25.38
C ASP A 213 -7.69 10.40 24.86
N PRO A 214 -8.38 9.66 25.74
CA PRO A 214 -9.51 8.82 25.34
C PRO A 214 -10.73 9.62 24.82
N LYS A 215 -10.89 10.90 25.22
CA LYS A 215 -11.98 11.73 24.74
C LYS A 215 -11.82 12.05 23.25
N ARG A 216 -10.65 12.50 22.83
CA ARG A 216 -10.35 12.75 21.41
C ARG A 216 -10.36 11.48 20.60
N MET A 217 -9.82 10.37 21.15
CA MET A 217 -9.91 9.07 20.52
C MET A 217 -11.36 8.73 20.15
N GLN A 218 -12.29 8.82 21.10
CA GLN A 218 -13.71 8.53 20.85
C GLN A 218 -14.33 9.43 19.78
N GLN A 219 -13.95 10.72 19.75
CA GLN A 219 -14.42 11.64 18.69
C GLN A 219 -13.95 11.18 17.30
N HIS A 220 -12.69 10.78 17.17
CA HIS A 220 -12.15 10.28 15.91
C HIS A 220 -12.82 8.97 15.49
N TYR A 221 -12.97 8.02 16.41
CA TYR A 221 -13.63 6.74 16.11
C TYR A 221 -15.10 6.89 15.76
N ALA A 222 -15.83 7.82 16.39
CA ALA A 222 -17.23 8.10 16.04
C ALA A 222 -17.37 8.61 14.59
N VAL A 223 -16.41 9.41 14.10
CA VAL A 223 -16.39 9.85 12.70
C VAL A 223 -16.03 8.69 11.78
N ALA A 224 -14.98 7.91 12.13
CA ALA A 224 -14.57 6.74 11.36
C ALA A 224 -15.70 5.71 11.24
N GLN A 225 -16.45 5.47 12.33
CA GLN A 225 -17.57 4.55 12.34
C GLN A 225 -18.68 4.99 11.37
N ARG A 226 -19.06 6.26 11.37
CA ARG A 226 -20.06 6.77 10.42
C ARG A 226 -19.63 6.62 8.96
N LEU A 227 -18.35 6.86 8.67
CA LEU A 227 -17.81 6.65 7.33
C LEU A 227 -17.81 5.16 6.97
N ALA A 228 -17.41 4.27 7.89
CA ALA A 228 -17.42 2.82 7.66
C ALA A 228 -18.85 2.28 7.46
N GLU A 229 -19.85 2.81 8.20
CA GLU A 229 -21.26 2.47 8.01
C GLU A 229 -21.76 2.91 6.63
N ALA A 230 -21.42 4.13 6.21
CA ALA A 230 -21.80 4.66 4.89
C ALA A 230 -21.14 3.89 3.73
N LEU A 231 -19.91 3.40 3.93
CA LEU A 231 -19.18 2.58 2.95
C LEU A 231 -19.54 1.10 3.00
N GLY A 232 -20.29 0.65 4.01
CA GLY A 232 -20.59 -0.76 4.23
C GLY A 232 -19.38 -1.60 4.66
N ASP A 233 -18.30 -0.97 5.17
CA ASP A 233 -17.06 -1.64 5.55
C ASP A 233 -17.17 -2.31 6.93
N GLN A 234 -17.69 -3.55 6.94
CA GLN A 234 -17.86 -4.36 8.15
C GLN A 234 -16.53 -4.69 8.84
N LYS A 235 -15.44 -4.85 8.06
CA LYS A 235 -14.11 -5.13 8.60
C LYS A 235 -13.61 -3.94 9.42
N MET A 236 -13.74 -2.73 8.88
CA MET A 236 -13.34 -1.51 9.57
C MET A 236 -14.22 -1.25 10.80
N LEU A 237 -15.54 -1.48 10.71
CA LEU A 237 -16.44 -1.39 11.87
C LEU A 237 -15.99 -2.31 13.01
N SER A 238 -15.61 -3.55 12.69
CA SER A 238 -15.08 -4.51 13.67
C SER A 238 -13.77 -4.04 14.26
N THR A 239 -12.86 -3.49 13.45
CA THR A 239 -11.58 -2.93 13.89
C THR A 239 -11.76 -1.76 14.86
N ILE A 240 -12.65 -0.82 14.54
CA ILE A 240 -12.93 0.35 15.39
C ILE A 240 -13.52 -0.10 16.75
N ARG A 241 -14.48 -1.01 16.72
CA ARG A 241 -15.07 -1.57 17.97
C ARG A 241 -14.03 -2.27 18.82
N TYR A 242 -13.14 -3.03 18.21
CA TYR A 242 -12.05 -3.70 18.92
C TYR A 242 -11.10 -2.70 19.57
N ASN A 243 -10.63 -1.68 18.84
CA ASN A 243 -9.71 -0.67 19.37
C ASN A 243 -10.36 0.15 20.50
N ASP A 244 -11.64 0.51 20.36
CA ASP A 244 -12.39 1.22 21.42
C ASP A 244 -12.53 0.34 22.68
N ALA A 245 -12.83 -0.95 22.52
CA ALA A 245 -12.93 -1.89 23.63
C ALA A 245 -11.57 -2.11 24.31
N ALA A 246 -10.49 -2.30 23.56
CA ALA A 246 -9.15 -2.51 24.08
C ALA A 246 -8.70 -1.33 24.97
N THR A 247 -8.91 -0.09 24.51
CA THR A 247 -8.57 1.11 25.29
C THR A 247 -9.39 1.23 26.56
N LYS A 248 -10.68 0.85 26.53
CA LYS A 248 -11.52 0.85 27.73
C LYS A 248 -11.11 -0.16 28.77
N ILE A 249 -10.65 -1.34 28.34
CA ILE A 249 -10.07 -2.36 29.25
C ILE A 249 -8.81 -1.80 29.93
N GLU A 250 -7.93 -1.17 29.16
CA GLU A 250 -6.71 -0.55 29.71
C GLU A 250 -7.02 0.58 30.70
N CYS A 251 -8.13 1.30 30.51
CA CYS A 251 -8.61 2.35 31.41
C CYS A 251 -9.40 1.81 32.61
N GLY A 252 -9.63 0.50 32.74
CA GLY A 252 -10.34 -0.11 33.87
C GLY A 252 -11.86 -0.04 33.81
N ASP A 253 -12.46 0.31 32.67
CA ASP A 253 -13.93 0.42 32.47
C ASP A 253 -14.53 -0.92 31.95
N GLU A 254 -14.40 -1.97 32.76
CA GLU A 254 -14.83 -3.34 32.38
C GLU A 254 -16.35 -3.45 32.15
N ASP A 255 -17.17 -2.67 32.84
CA ASP A 255 -18.64 -2.73 32.70
C ASP A 255 -19.14 -2.14 31.39
N ARG A 256 -18.42 -1.16 30.85
CA ARG A 256 -18.74 -0.55 29.57
C ARG A 256 -18.31 -1.43 28.40
N VAL A 257 -17.22 -2.18 28.59
CA VAL A 257 -16.76 -3.20 27.62
C VAL A 257 -17.79 -4.30 27.43
N ARG A 258 -18.35 -4.82 28.52
CA ARG A 258 -19.42 -5.85 28.45
C ARG A 258 -20.64 -5.38 27.66
N ARG A 259 -21.01 -4.11 27.76
CA ARG A 259 -22.16 -3.53 27.02
C ARG A 259 -21.89 -3.34 25.52
N LEU A 260 -20.66 -3.02 25.13
CA LEU A 260 -20.24 -2.84 23.73
C LEU A 260 -20.01 -4.15 22.99
N CYS A 261 -19.57 -5.16 23.71
CA CYS A 261 -19.33 -6.50 23.17
C CYS A 261 -20.60 -7.36 23.03
N GLY A 262 -21.78 -6.82 23.32
CA GLY A 262 -23.05 -7.53 23.41
C GLY A 262 -23.57 -8.29 22.17
N GLY A 263 -22.73 -8.53 21.16
CA GLY A 263 -23.06 -9.37 20.02
C GLY A 263 -21.88 -10.15 19.44
N VAL A 264 -20.66 -9.70 19.65
CA VAL A 264 -19.47 -10.32 19.04
C VAL A 264 -18.60 -11.03 20.10
N CYS A 265 -18.64 -10.59 21.36
CA CYS A 265 -17.84 -11.17 22.44
C CYS A 265 -18.47 -12.39 23.12
N VAL A 266 -19.75 -12.73 22.92
CA VAL A 266 -20.37 -13.92 23.52
C VAL A 266 -19.65 -15.22 23.07
N PHE A 267 -19.02 -15.21 21.90
CA PHE A 267 -18.23 -16.34 21.43
C PHE A 267 -16.79 -16.37 21.98
N PHE A 268 -16.24 -15.26 22.51
CA PHE A 268 -14.84 -15.17 22.94
C PHE A 268 -14.63 -15.17 24.47
N CYS A 269 -15.63 -14.79 25.27
CA CYS A 269 -15.47 -14.64 26.72
C CYS A 269 -15.98 -15.79 27.56
N ALA A 270 -16.62 -16.80 26.98
CA ALA A 270 -17.12 -17.96 27.70
C ALA A 270 -16.04 -19.04 27.89
N GLY A 271 -14.92 -18.70 28.53
CA GLY A 271 -14.08 -19.74 29.07
C GLY A 271 -12.59 -19.72 28.82
N ARG A 272 -11.88 -18.60 28.98
CA ARG A 272 -10.41 -18.65 29.14
C ARG A 272 -9.83 -17.38 29.79
N ASP A 273 -8.70 -17.58 30.50
CA ASP A 273 -7.99 -16.60 31.31
C ASP A 273 -7.61 -15.29 30.61
N ARG A 274 -7.55 -14.19 31.41
CA ARG A 274 -7.27 -12.80 30.94
C ARG A 274 -6.02 -12.63 30.05
N CYS A 275 -5.05 -13.53 30.13
CA CYS A 275 -3.83 -13.54 29.29
C CYS A 275 -4.07 -14.03 27.85
N ASP A 276 -5.11 -14.83 27.60
CA ASP A 276 -5.35 -15.45 26.31
C ASP A 276 -6.10 -14.52 25.32
N VAL A 277 -6.94 -13.63 25.84
CA VAL A 277 -7.68 -12.65 25.02
C VAL A 277 -6.72 -11.65 24.37
N ALA A 278 -5.73 -11.18 25.13
CA ALA A 278 -4.70 -10.27 24.60
C ALA A 278 -3.71 -10.97 23.63
N ALA A 279 -3.46 -12.27 23.81
CA ALA A 279 -2.61 -13.06 22.91
C ALA A 279 -3.34 -13.45 21.62
N GLN A 280 -4.64 -13.76 21.69
CA GLN A 280 -5.47 -14.12 20.55
C GLN A 280 -5.83 -12.89 19.72
N ALA A 281 -6.08 -11.75 20.37
CA ALA A 281 -6.20 -10.44 19.74
C ALA A 281 -4.93 -10.05 18.98
N ARG A 282 -3.74 -10.32 19.54
CA ARG A 282 -2.44 -10.14 18.86
C ARG A 282 -2.25 -11.05 17.66
N ARG A 283 -2.83 -12.24 17.62
CA ARG A 283 -2.79 -13.15 16.45
C ARG A 283 -3.72 -12.70 15.33
N LEU A 284 -4.91 -12.19 15.66
CA LEU A 284 -5.83 -11.61 14.67
C LEU A 284 -5.29 -10.30 14.07
N LEU A 285 -4.56 -9.51 14.87
CA LEU A 285 -3.90 -8.28 14.41
C LEU A 285 -2.65 -8.51 13.55
N ARG A 286 -2.03 -9.69 13.57
CA ARG A 286 -0.95 -10.04 12.63
C ARG A 286 -1.46 -10.27 11.20
N GLY A 287 -2.76 -10.50 11.02
CA GLY A 287 -3.40 -10.57 9.71
C GLY A 287 -3.91 -9.23 9.17
N VAL A 288 -3.85 -8.14 9.98
CA VAL A 288 -4.17 -6.77 9.58
C VAL A 288 -2.93 -5.95 9.94
N GLY A 289 -2.15 -5.54 8.94
CA GLY A 289 -0.85 -4.87 9.06
C GLY A 289 -0.63 -4.11 10.37
N THR A 290 0.33 -4.57 11.13
CA THR A 290 1.06 -3.93 12.24
C THR A 290 0.36 -2.79 12.98
N VAL A 291 -0.38 -3.11 14.02
CA VAL A 291 -0.72 -2.16 15.08
C VAL A 291 0.29 -2.32 16.22
N GLY A 292 1.02 -1.25 16.47
CA GLY A 292 1.73 -0.82 17.65
C GLY A 292 2.41 -1.82 18.60
N ARG A 293 3.75 -1.88 18.56
CA ARG A 293 4.58 -2.34 19.68
C ARG A 293 4.90 -1.13 20.60
N GLY A 294 3.90 -0.50 21.20
CA GLY A 294 4.12 0.67 22.05
C GLY A 294 3.64 0.54 23.51
N ALA A 295 2.68 -0.34 23.78
CA ALA A 295 1.94 -0.33 25.03
C ALA A 295 2.61 -1.03 26.24
N HIS A 296 3.88 -1.42 26.19
CA HIS A 296 4.50 -2.23 27.26
C HIS A 296 5.40 -1.47 28.25
N ARG A 297 5.43 -0.12 28.26
CA ARG A 297 6.33 0.61 29.17
C ARG A 297 5.69 1.52 30.24
N ALA A 298 4.37 1.64 30.30
CA ALA A 298 3.73 2.59 31.21
C ALA A 298 3.22 2.01 32.55
N CYS A 299 3.19 0.70 32.75
CA CYS A 299 2.64 0.11 33.96
C CYS A 299 3.68 -0.40 34.99
N ALA A 300 4.98 -0.18 34.79
CA ALA A 300 6.02 -0.69 35.72
C ALA A 300 6.61 0.40 36.64
N GLY A 301 5.86 1.43 37.01
CA GLY A 301 6.40 2.53 37.80
C GLY A 301 5.47 3.12 38.85
N ARG A 302 4.68 2.33 39.57
CA ARG A 302 4.07 2.76 40.84
C ARG A 302 3.86 1.57 41.78
N GLY A 303 4.76 1.43 42.70
CA GLY A 303 4.69 0.52 43.83
C GLY A 303 6.05 0.44 44.46
N ASP A 304 6.28 1.32 45.41
CA ASP A 304 6.87 1.12 46.73
C ASP A 304 7.57 2.39 47.19
N ALA A 305 6.84 3.15 47.98
CA ALA A 305 7.40 4.08 48.95
C ALA A 305 6.40 4.16 50.11
N SER A 306 6.60 3.32 51.09
CA SER A 306 6.36 3.56 52.55
C SER A 306 7.02 2.49 53.34
#